data_9b2b88c74ccf104a873aa399c5b13f8c
#
_entry.id   9b2b88c74ccf104a873aa399c5b13f8c
#
_cell.length_a   1.000
_cell.length_b   1.000
_cell.length_c   1.000
_cell.angle_alpha   90.00
_cell.angle_beta   90.00
_cell.angle_gamma   90.00
#
_symmetry.space_group_name_H-M   'P 1'
#
loop_
_entity.id
_entity.type
_entity.pdbx_description
1 polymer ?
#
loop_
_entity_poly.entity_id
_entity_poly.type
_entity_poly.pdbx_seq_one_letter_code
_entity_poly.pdbx_strand_id
1 'polypeptide(L)' 'MIPEGTLIPGILETAINSDLPGQIRAITSQDVYSFDGRRVLIPTGTRLIGEYQSEVTRGQKRIFVIWTRLIRDDGVSXFL' A
#
# COMPACT_ATOMS: atom_id res chain seq x y z
N MET A 1 11.37 -6.75 9.10
CA MET A 1 11.26 -6.78 7.64
C MET A 1 10.05 -7.56 7.20
N ILE A 2 9.34 -7.06 6.23
CA ILE A 2 8.13 -7.72 5.75
C ILE A 2 8.49 -8.57 4.53
N PRO A 3 8.26 -9.88 4.58
CA PRO A 3 8.64 -10.73 3.45
C PRO A 3 7.83 -10.39 2.19
N GLU A 4 8.48 -10.60 1.06
CA GLU A 4 7.81 -10.49 -0.22
C GLU A 4 6.63 -11.45 -0.27
N GLY A 5 5.52 -11.00 -0.82
CA GLY A 5 4.32 -11.82 -0.90
C GLY A 5 3.38 -11.69 0.28
N THR A 6 3.77 -10.93 1.28
CA THR A 6 2.88 -10.68 2.42
C THR A 6 1.68 -9.87 1.95
N LEU A 7 0.48 -10.31 2.33
CA LEU A 7 -0.73 -9.56 2.03
C LEU A 7 -0.99 -8.54 3.14
N ILE A 8 -1.27 -7.31 2.73
CA ILE A 8 -1.55 -6.23 3.67
C ILE A 8 -2.96 -5.75 3.40
N PRO A 9 -3.94 -6.19 4.19
CA PRO A 9 -5.31 -5.76 3.95
C PRO A 9 -5.46 -4.28 4.22
N GLY A 10 -6.17 -3.59 3.33
CA GLY A 10 -6.34 -2.17 3.48
C GLY A 10 -7.51 -1.66 2.67
N ILE A 11 -7.80 -0.39 2.90
CA ILE A 11 -8.90 0.29 2.23
C ILE A 11 -8.33 1.50 1.52
N LEU A 12 -8.64 1.62 0.23
CA LEU A 12 -8.20 2.79 -0.53
C LEU A 12 -8.93 4.02 -0.05
N GLU A 13 -8.17 5.08 0.16
CA GLU A 13 -8.73 6.39 0.51
C GLU A 13 -8.79 7.32 -0.69
N THR A 14 -8.11 6.97 -1.78
CA THR A 14 -8.01 7.81 -2.97
C THR A 14 -8.62 7.08 -4.15
N ALA A 15 -9.50 7.74 -4.88
CA ALA A 15 -10.03 7.15 -6.10
C ALA A 15 -8.93 7.06 -7.16
N ILE A 16 -8.94 5.99 -7.93
CA ILE A 16 -7.98 5.78 -8.99
C ILE A 16 -8.63 6.19 -10.30
N ASN A 17 -7.98 7.08 -11.03
CA ASN A 17 -8.35 7.40 -12.39
C ASN A 17 -7.32 6.76 -13.31
N SER A 18 -7.69 5.69 -13.99
CA SER A 18 -6.74 4.91 -14.76
C SER A 18 -6.24 5.63 -16.00
N ASP A 19 -6.83 6.76 -16.36
CA ASP A 19 -6.37 7.55 -17.49
C ASP A 19 -5.29 8.54 -17.11
N LEU A 20 -5.07 8.77 -15.82
CA LEU A 20 -4.10 9.75 -15.35
C LEU A 20 -3.26 9.14 -14.26
N PRO A 21 -1.94 9.28 -14.33
CA PRO A 21 -1.12 8.84 -13.19
C PRO A 21 -1.33 9.77 -12.01
N GLY A 22 -1.05 9.27 -10.83
CA GLY A 22 -1.22 10.09 -9.66
C GLY A 22 -0.85 9.37 -8.39
N GLN A 23 -1.11 10.04 -7.29
CA GLN A 23 -0.87 9.47 -5.98
C GLN A 23 -2.04 8.60 -5.56
N ILE A 24 -1.72 7.60 -4.75
CA ILE A 24 -2.72 6.72 -4.18
C ILE A 24 -2.44 6.62 -2.70
N ARG A 25 -3.50 6.57 -1.91
CA ARG A 25 -3.40 6.41 -0.46
C ARG A 25 -4.34 5.32 -0.01
N ALA A 26 -3.88 4.57 0.97
CA ALA A 26 -4.68 3.52 1.57
C ALA A 26 -4.42 3.51 3.06
N ILE A 27 -5.31 2.88 3.80
CA ILE A 27 -5.14 2.70 5.23
C ILE A 27 -5.29 1.22 5.53
N THR A 28 -4.39 0.70 6.36
CA THR A 28 -4.45 -0.72 6.69
C THR A 28 -5.66 -0.99 7.57
N SER A 29 -6.33 -2.10 7.32
CA SER A 29 -7.53 -2.48 8.05
C SER A 29 -7.28 -3.55 9.08
N GLN A 30 -6.07 -4.11 9.12
CA GLN A 30 -5.68 -5.15 10.08
C GLN A 30 -4.21 -4.99 10.40
N ASP A 31 -3.83 -5.48 11.57
CA ASP A 31 -2.42 -5.56 11.90
C ASP A 31 -1.72 -6.57 10.99
N VAL A 32 -0.49 -6.24 10.60
CA VAL A 32 0.37 -7.17 9.85
C VAL A 32 1.45 -7.64 10.80
N TYR A 33 1.55 -8.96 10.98
CA TYR A 33 2.43 -9.55 11.96
C TYR A 33 3.71 -10.06 11.33
N SER A 34 4.72 -10.22 12.16
CA SER A 34 5.95 -10.86 11.74
C SER A 34 5.68 -12.32 11.38
N PHE A 35 6.66 -12.94 10.74
CA PHE A 35 6.50 -14.32 10.27
C PHE A 35 6.12 -15.28 11.38
N ASP A 36 6.68 -15.08 12.58
CA ASP A 36 6.38 -15.96 13.70
C ASP A 36 5.14 -15.52 14.49
N GLY A 37 4.49 -14.42 14.08
CA GLY A 37 3.27 -13.96 14.72
C GLY A 37 3.47 -13.24 16.03
N ARG A 38 4.70 -12.93 16.43
CA ARG A 38 4.96 -12.38 17.76
C ARG A 38 4.98 -10.87 17.80
N ARG A 39 5.18 -10.22 16.66
CA ARG A 39 5.27 -8.77 16.63
C ARG A 39 4.39 -8.21 15.54
N VAL A 40 3.85 -7.04 15.81
CA VAL A 40 3.11 -6.32 14.79
C VAL A 40 4.13 -5.49 14.00
N LEU A 41 4.25 -5.79 12.71
CA LEU A 41 5.15 -5.04 11.84
C LEU A 41 4.48 -3.79 11.29
N ILE A 42 3.21 -3.91 10.93
CA ILE A 42 2.43 -2.78 10.44
C ILE A 42 1.12 -2.78 11.21
N PRO A 43 0.91 -1.82 12.11
CA PRO A 43 -0.34 -1.79 12.87
C PRO A 43 -1.50 -1.32 12.00
N THR A 44 -2.70 -1.73 12.39
CA THR A 44 -3.90 -1.22 11.75
C THR A 44 -3.92 0.31 11.87
N GLY A 45 -4.49 0.97 10.85
CA GLY A 45 -4.52 2.43 10.84
C GLY A 45 -3.28 3.06 10.28
N THR A 46 -2.35 2.28 9.75
CA THR A 46 -1.17 2.81 9.08
C THR A 46 -1.56 3.26 7.69
N ARG A 47 -1.14 4.46 7.31
CA ARG A 47 -1.37 4.95 5.96
C ARG A 47 -0.23 4.55 5.05
N LEU A 48 -0.64 4.11 3.86
CA LEU A 48 0.29 3.74 2.79
C LEU A 48 0.16 4.80 1.71
N ILE A 49 1.28 5.31 1.26
CA ILE A 49 1.29 6.31 0.19
C ILE A 49 2.11 5.76 -0.95
N GLY A 50 1.58 5.91 -2.16
CA GLY A 50 2.25 5.42 -3.33
C GLY A 50 1.89 6.22 -4.55
N GLU A 51 2.30 5.70 -5.69
CA GLU A 51 2.01 6.28 -7.00
C GLU A 51 1.49 5.20 -7.90
N TYR A 52 0.54 5.56 -8.75
CA TYR A 52 0.00 4.59 -9.68
C TYR A 52 0.15 5.08 -11.11
N GLN A 53 0.24 4.13 -12.01
CA GLN A 53 0.28 4.36 -13.45
C GLN A 53 -0.55 3.29 -14.12
N SER A 54 -1.09 3.62 -15.29
CA SER A 54 -1.77 2.63 -16.08
C SER A 54 -0.92 2.30 -17.31
N GLU A 55 -1.11 1.09 -17.80
CA GLU A 55 -0.42 0.61 -18.99
C GLU A 55 -1.41 -0.18 -19.83
N VAL A 56 -1.40 0.05 -21.13
CA VAL A 56 -2.23 -0.70 -22.06
C VAL A 56 -1.33 -1.63 -22.85
N THR A 57 -1.59 -2.92 -22.77
CA THR A 57 -0.84 -3.93 -23.49
C THR A 57 -1.82 -4.91 -24.11
N ARG A 58 -1.74 -5.05 -25.41
CA ARG A 58 -2.58 -6.01 -26.15
C ARG A 58 -4.07 -5.81 -25.86
N GLY A 59 -4.49 -4.55 -25.79
CA GLY A 59 -5.88 -4.22 -25.53
C GLY A 59 -6.33 -4.37 -24.12
N GLN A 60 -5.44 -4.70 -23.20
CA GLN A 60 -5.77 -4.80 -21.78
C GLN A 60 -5.15 -3.64 -21.03
N LYS A 61 -5.91 -3.11 -20.08
CA LYS A 61 -5.44 -2.02 -19.24
C LYS A 61 -5.08 -2.56 -17.88
N ARG A 62 -3.88 -2.22 -17.43
CA ARG A 62 -3.39 -2.63 -16.13
C ARG A 62 -3.01 -1.42 -15.32
N ILE A 63 -3.17 -1.53 -14.02
CA ILE A 63 -2.78 -0.47 -13.11
C ILE A 63 -1.67 -1.00 -12.22
N PHE A 64 -0.56 -0.28 -12.21
CA PHE A 64 0.58 -0.59 -11.37
C PHE A 64 0.63 0.41 -10.24
N VAL A 65 0.87 -0.09 -9.05
CA VAL A 65 1.00 0.77 -7.88
C VAL A 65 2.37 0.49 -7.27
N ILE A 66 3.09 1.56 -6.98
CA ILE A 66 4.36 1.47 -6.26
C ILE A 66 4.16 2.20 -4.95
N TRP A 67 4.21 1.46 -3.86
CA TRP A 67 4.07 2.04 -2.52
C TRP A 67 5.42 2.57 -2.07
N THR A 68 5.45 3.80 -1.60
CA THR A 68 6.71 4.47 -1.30
C THR A 68 6.87 4.82 0.18
N ARG A 69 5.77 4.96 0.92
CA ARG A 69 5.86 5.35 2.32
C ARG A 69 4.80 4.66 3.15
N LEU A 70 5.15 4.45 4.40
CA LEU A 70 4.20 4.08 5.45
C LEU A 70 4.18 5.21 6.46
N ILE A 71 3.01 5.57 6.95
CA ILE A 71 2.89 6.53 8.04
C ILE A 71 2.02 5.89 9.11
N ARG A 72 2.63 5.57 10.23
CA ARG A 72 1.90 4.96 11.35
C ARG A 72 1.04 6.02 12.03
N ASP A 73 0.07 5.56 12.82
CA ASP A 73 -0.84 6.48 13.46
C ASP A 73 -0.16 7.35 14.51
N ASP A 74 1.03 6.99 14.97
CA ASP A 74 1.81 7.81 15.88
C ASP A 74 2.71 8.81 15.15
N GLY A 75 2.64 8.87 13.82
CA GLY A 75 3.40 9.82 13.03
C GLY A 75 4.74 9.32 12.55
N VAL A 76 5.14 8.10 12.93
CA VAL A 76 6.39 7.53 12.45
C VAL A 76 6.24 7.16 10.98
N SER A 77 7.24 7.52 10.19
CA SER A 77 7.18 7.36 8.74
C SER A 77 8.34 6.49 8.25
N UNK A 78 8.05 5.65 7.44
CA UNK A 78 9.00 4.86 6.97
C UNK A 78 8.88 4.90 5.56
N PHE A 79 9.94 4.73 4.96
CA PHE A 79 9.97 4.61 3.49
C PHE A 79 10.11 3.15 3.10
N LEU A 80 9.47 2.81 2.01
CA LEU A 80 9.50 1.45 1.49
C LEU A 80 10.56 1.29 0.42
#